data_00a937d98f4a19ad724bd2f6f55893cf
#
_entry.id   00a937d98f4a19ad724bd2f6f55893cf
#
_cell.length_a   1.000
_cell.length_b   1.000
_cell.length_c   1.000
_cell.angle_alpha   90.00
_cell.angle_beta   90.00
_cell.angle_gamma   90.00
#
_symmetry.space_group_name_H-M   'P 1'
#
loop_
_entity.id
_entity.type
_entity.pdbx_description
1 polymer ?
#
loop_
_entity_poly.entity_id
_entity_poly.type
_entity_poly.pdbx_seq_one_letter_code
_entity_poly.pdbx_strand_id
1 'polypeptide(L)'
;ARDMVTGFIKLNGMTVGAVANCTTVYDEEGKESEKFDNVLSAKGCEKAAEFVSFCDAFEIPVLTLTNVKGYKACKCSEKRLAKALAHLTSAFAGATCPKVNLITGEAYGTAYVAMNSKSIGADFVYAWPDAKVGMMDADLAVKIMYADASADELAEKAKEYDALQGSVMTAARRGYVDLIVDPADTRKYLVDAFELLYTKCAYTPVSYTHLRAHETELH
;
A
#
# COMPACT_ATOMS: atom_id res chain seq x y z
N ALA A 1 11.92 6.56 -11.19
CA ALA A 1 10.52 6.19 -11.26
C ALA A 1 9.68 7.39 -10.82
N ARG A 2 8.95 8.02 -11.74
CA ARG A 2 8.07 9.16 -11.44
C ARG A 2 6.67 8.69 -11.03
N ASP A 3 6.32 7.47 -11.35
CA ASP A 3 5.09 6.77 -10.96
C ASP A 3 5.04 6.37 -9.47
N MET A 4 6.15 6.54 -8.76
CA MET A 4 6.26 6.36 -7.32
C MET A 4 6.91 7.58 -6.68
N VAL A 5 6.21 8.22 -5.76
CA VAL A 5 6.70 9.37 -4.99
C VAL A 5 7.16 8.88 -3.63
N THR A 6 8.36 9.30 -3.24
CA THR A 6 8.91 9.06 -1.90
C THR A 6 9.48 10.38 -1.39
N GLY A 7 9.30 10.66 -0.12
CA GLY A 7 9.79 11.90 0.49
C GLY A 7 9.45 12.00 1.96
N PHE A 8 9.91 13.06 2.61
CA PHE A 8 9.61 13.31 4.01
C PHE A 8 8.58 14.42 4.15
N ILE A 9 7.65 14.22 5.05
CA ILE A 9 6.62 15.18 5.44
C ILE A 9 6.68 15.44 6.94
N LYS A 10 6.05 16.52 7.38
CA LYS A 10 5.88 16.79 8.81
C LYS A 10 4.41 16.71 9.22
N LEU A 11 4.12 15.86 10.19
CA LEU A 11 2.83 15.74 10.84
C LEU A 11 3.01 16.10 12.32
N ASN A 12 2.41 17.21 12.73
CA ASN A 12 2.52 17.74 14.12
C ASN A 12 3.97 17.79 14.64
N GLY A 13 4.92 18.28 13.80
CA GLY A 13 6.35 18.35 14.15
C GLY A 13 7.14 17.05 13.96
N MET A 14 6.49 15.91 13.91
CA MET A 14 7.11 14.61 13.65
C MET A 14 7.48 14.46 12.18
N THR A 15 8.68 13.99 11.89
CA THR A 15 9.10 13.63 10.53
C THR A 15 8.57 12.25 10.17
N VAL A 16 7.88 12.14 9.05
CA VAL A 16 7.27 10.90 8.54
C VAL A 16 7.73 10.69 7.11
N GLY A 17 8.19 9.50 6.78
CA GLY A 17 8.46 9.09 5.41
C GLY A 17 7.14 8.81 4.67
N ALA A 18 6.93 9.42 3.53
CA ALA A 18 5.74 9.22 2.70
C ALA A 18 6.09 8.43 1.45
N VAL A 19 5.30 7.41 1.16
CA VAL A 19 5.36 6.58 -0.05
C VAL A 19 4.01 6.62 -0.72
N ALA A 20 3.95 7.06 -1.97
CA ALA A 20 2.70 7.17 -2.72
C ALA A 20 2.89 6.71 -4.16
N ASN A 21 1.97 5.92 -4.69
CA ASN A 21 1.89 5.76 -6.14
C ASN A 21 1.25 7.01 -6.75
N CYS A 22 1.83 7.46 -7.85
CA CYS A 22 1.46 8.72 -8.51
C CYS A 22 0.82 8.44 -9.87
N THR A 23 -0.34 9.04 -10.12
CA THR A 23 -1.04 8.94 -11.40
C THR A 23 -0.82 10.16 -12.31
N THR A 24 -0.42 11.29 -11.74
CA THR A 24 -0.21 12.53 -12.51
C THR A 24 0.98 13.29 -11.93
N VAL A 25 1.89 13.69 -12.79
CA VAL A 25 3.00 14.57 -12.44
C VAL A 25 2.72 15.94 -13.03
N TYR A 26 2.86 16.96 -12.22
CA TYR A 26 2.71 18.36 -12.62
C TYR A 26 4.09 19.01 -12.82
N ASP A 27 4.18 19.94 -13.74
CA ASP A 27 5.38 20.78 -13.93
C ASP A 27 5.40 21.95 -12.93
N GLU A 28 6.43 22.80 -13.02
CA GLU A 28 6.59 23.98 -12.14
C GLU A 28 5.48 25.02 -12.34
N GLU A 29 4.79 25.00 -13.50
CA GLU A 29 3.65 25.88 -13.82
C GLU A 29 2.31 25.29 -13.35
N GLY A 30 2.30 24.09 -12.77
CA GLY A 30 1.08 23.39 -12.32
C GLY A 30 0.29 22.73 -13.45
N LYS A 31 0.88 22.56 -14.64
CA LYS A 31 0.27 21.83 -15.75
C LYS A 31 0.61 20.34 -15.66
N GLU A 32 -0.32 19.48 -16.10
CA GLU A 32 -0.07 18.03 -16.21
C GLU A 32 1.06 17.76 -17.20
N SER A 33 2.19 17.24 -16.71
CA SER A 33 3.38 16.89 -17.49
C SER A 33 3.35 15.44 -17.96
N GLU A 34 3.05 14.51 -17.06
CA GLU A 34 2.97 13.09 -17.36
C GLU A 34 1.78 12.46 -16.63
N LYS A 35 1.10 11.53 -17.32
CA LYS A 35 0.06 10.69 -16.75
C LYS A 35 0.52 9.25 -16.66
N PHE A 36 0.26 8.61 -15.54
CA PHE A 36 0.49 7.18 -15.31
C PHE A 36 -0.81 6.49 -14.95
N ASP A 37 -0.93 5.23 -15.33
CA ASP A 37 -1.97 4.38 -14.78
C ASP A 37 -1.71 4.13 -13.30
N ASN A 38 -2.76 3.88 -12.53
CA ASN A 38 -2.66 3.51 -11.12
C ASN A 38 -2.20 2.06 -10.94
N VAL A 39 -1.00 1.75 -11.45
CA VAL A 39 -0.38 0.43 -11.44
C VAL A 39 1.05 0.50 -10.94
N LEU A 40 1.52 -0.57 -10.31
CA LEU A 40 2.90 -0.65 -9.82
C LEU A 40 3.87 -1.03 -10.95
N SER A 41 4.94 -0.29 -11.10
CA SER A 41 6.08 -0.62 -11.97
C SER A 41 7.22 -1.23 -11.16
N ALA A 42 8.08 -2.00 -11.82
CA ALA A 42 9.26 -2.58 -11.18
C ALA A 42 10.18 -1.52 -10.56
N LYS A 43 10.45 -0.43 -11.30
CA LYS A 43 11.29 0.67 -10.79
C LYS A 43 10.62 1.45 -9.66
N GLY A 44 9.28 1.57 -9.68
CA GLY A 44 8.52 2.17 -8.60
C GLY A 44 8.61 1.35 -7.32
N CYS A 45 8.46 0.02 -7.44
CA CYS A 45 8.60 -0.90 -6.31
C CYS A 45 10.02 -0.88 -5.72
N GLU A 46 11.07 -0.92 -6.56
CA GLU A 46 12.46 -0.83 -6.10
C GLU A 46 12.72 0.48 -5.32
N LYS A 47 12.30 1.62 -5.88
CA LYS A 47 12.43 2.93 -5.22
C LYS A 47 11.71 2.99 -3.87
N ALA A 48 10.50 2.47 -3.80
CA ALA A 48 9.73 2.43 -2.56
C ALA A 48 10.39 1.51 -1.52
N ALA A 49 10.88 0.32 -1.94
CA ALA A 49 11.54 -0.62 -1.05
C ALA A 49 12.82 -0.04 -0.42
N GLU A 50 13.66 0.60 -1.24
CA GLU A 50 14.88 1.27 -0.75
C GLU A 50 14.55 2.39 0.24
N PHE A 51 13.52 3.19 -0.05
CA PHE A 51 13.10 4.27 0.83
C PHE A 51 12.51 3.76 2.15
N VAL A 52 11.69 2.70 2.12
CA VAL A 52 11.14 2.09 3.34
C VAL A 52 12.25 1.50 4.20
N SER A 53 13.22 0.80 3.59
CA SER A 53 14.39 0.26 4.30
C SER A 53 15.24 1.37 4.92
N PHE A 54 15.38 2.51 4.24
CA PHE A 54 16.02 3.69 4.82
C PHE A 54 15.25 4.22 6.02
N CYS A 55 13.94 4.40 5.90
CA CYS A 55 13.11 4.88 7.01
C CYS A 55 13.21 3.95 8.23
N ASP A 56 13.15 2.64 8.00
CA ASP A 56 13.26 1.65 9.07
C ASP A 56 14.62 1.70 9.78
N ALA A 57 15.71 1.84 9.01
CA ALA A 57 17.07 1.93 9.56
C ALA A 57 17.29 3.17 10.46
N PHE A 58 16.51 4.22 10.28
CA PHE A 58 16.55 5.46 11.06
C PHE A 58 15.32 5.64 11.98
N GLU A 59 14.51 4.60 12.17
CA GLU A 59 13.30 4.61 12.99
C GLU A 59 12.30 5.70 12.59
N ILE A 60 12.28 6.07 11.30
CA ILE A 60 11.36 7.07 10.76
C ILE A 60 10.02 6.39 10.44
N PRO A 61 8.89 6.84 11.02
CA PRO A 61 7.57 6.33 10.70
C PRO A 61 7.25 6.45 9.22
N VAL A 62 6.50 5.50 8.66
CA VAL A 62 6.14 5.46 7.24
C VAL A 62 4.64 5.59 7.04
N LEU A 63 4.25 6.57 6.23
CA LEU A 63 2.91 6.74 5.68
C LEU A 63 2.88 6.26 4.23
N THR A 64 1.97 5.36 3.91
CA THR A 64 1.72 4.93 2.53
C THR A 64 0.40 5.49 2.05
N LEU A 65 0.38 6.12 0.89
CA LEU A 65 -0.83 6.55 0.21
C LEU A 65 -1.07 5.61 -0.97
N THR A 66 -2.16 4.85 -0.89
CA THR A 66 -2.44 3.76 -1.83
C THR A 66 -3.61 4.10 -2.76
N ASN A 67 -3.33 4.05 -4.07
CA ASN A 67 -4.33 4.08 -5.13
C ASN A 67 -3.83 3.18 -6.27
N VAL A 68 -4.05 1.86 -6.18
CA VAL A 68 -3.44 0.88 -7.08
C VAL A 68 -4.42 -0.21 -7.49
N LYS A 69 -4.51 -0.45 -8.79
CA LYS A 69 -5.39 -1.49 -9.37
C LYS A 69 -4.66 -2.73 -9.87
N GLY A 70 -3.33 -2.70 -9.94
CA GLY A 70 -2.57 -3.83 -10.48
C GLY A 70 -1.13 -3.49 -10.81
N TYR A 71 -0.59 -4.14 -11.85
CA TYR A 71 0.80 -4.05 -12.25
C TYR A 71 0.96 -3.54 -13.68
N LYS A 72 2.04 -2.82 -13.93
CA LYS A 72 2.36 -2.33 -15.28
C LYS A 72 2.70 -3.51 -16.21
N ALA A 73 1.86 -3.72 -17.23
CA ALA A 73 2.07 -4.75 -18.24
C ALA A 73 3.04 -4.26 -19.32
N CYS A 74 4.29 -4.73 -19.28
CA CYS A 74 5.28 -4.49 -20.35
C CYS A 74 6.40 -5.54 -20.27
N LYS A 75 7.14 -5.72 -21.36
CA LYS A 75 8.27 -6.69 -21.45
C LYS A 75 9.32 -6.49 -20.32
N CYS A 76 9.53 -5.27 -19.88
CA CYS A 76 10.45 -4.96 -18.80
C CYS A 76 9.88 -5.43 -17.44
N SER A 77 8.58 -5.25 -17.21
CA SER A 77 7.90 -5.70 -16.00
C SER A 77 7.92 -7.23 -15.90
N GLU A 78 7.64 -7.96 -16.96
CA GLU A 78 7.67 -9.43 -16.96
C GLU A 78 9.00 -10.00 -16.44
N LYS A 79 10.11 -9.31 -16.74
CA LYS A 79 11.45 -9.76 -16.32
C LYS A 79 11.84 -9.35 -14.90
N ARG A 80 11.33 -8.25 -14.38
CA ARG A 80 11.86 -7.61 -13.17
C ARG A 80 10.83 -7.43 -12.06
N LEU A 81 9.54 -7.37 -12.40
CA LEU A 81 8.50 -6.98 -11.46
C LEU A 81 8.40 -7.94 -10.28
N ALA A 82 8.47 -9.24 -10.50
CA ALA A 82 8.37 -10.23 -9.44
C ALA A 82 9.45 -10.04 -8.36
N LYS A 83 10.70 -9.79 -8.76
CA LYS A 83 11.81 -9.51 -7.85
C LYS A 83 11.60 -8.18 -7.12
N ALA A 84 11.24 -7.12 -7.84
CA ALA A 84 11.02 -5.80 -7.27
C ALA A 84 9.84 -5.79 -6.28
N LEU A 85 8.77 -6.52 -6.61
CA LEU A 85 7.61 -6.68 -5.75
C LEU A 85 7.95 -7.46 -4.47
N ALA A 86 8.70 -8.56 -4.61
CA ALA A 86 9.18 -9.32 -3.46
C ALA A 86 10.05 -8.45 -2.53
N HIS A 87 10.92 -7.61 -3.10
CA HIS A 87 11.72 -6.65 -2.33
C HIS A 87 10.85 -5.63 -1.58
N LEU A 88 9.86 -5.04 -2.26
CA LEU A 88 8.93 -4.09 -1.63
C LEU A 88 8.12 -4.75 -0.50
N THR A 89 7.57 -5.92 -0.76
CA THR A 89 6.81 -6.69 0.25
C THR A 89 7.68 -7.04 1.45
N SER A 90 8.92 -7.48 1.21
CA SER A 90 9.88 -7.81 2.26
C SER A 90 10.28 -6.56 3.07
N ALA A 91 10.49 -5.42 2.41
CA ALA A 91 10.81 -4.17 3.09
C ALA A 91 9.69 -3.73 4.04
N PHE A 92 8.43 -3.77 3.60
CA PHE A 92 7.31 -3.46 4.48
C PHE A 92 7.07 -4.50 5.57
N ALA A 93 7.16 -5.79 5.25
CA ALA A 93 6.94 -6.85 6.22
C ALA A 93 8.02 -6.89 7.31
N GLY A 94 9.28 -6.60 6.94
CA GLY A 94 10.42 -6.59 7.86
C GLY A 94 10.57 -5.29 8.65
N ALA A 95 9.97 -4.18 8.20
CA ALA A 95 10.12 -2.90 8.85
C ALA A 95 9.49 -2.88 10.26
N THR A 96 10.25 -2.42 11.23
CA THR A 96 9.88 -2.32 12.66
C THR A 96 9.34 -0.95 13.03
N CYS A 97 9.62 0.08 12.22
CA CYS A 97 9.08 1.43 12.41
C CYS A 97 7.55 1.47 12.34
N PRO A 98 6.89 2.51 12.89
CA PRO A 98 5.45 2.72 12.73
C PRO A 98 5.04 2.80 11.26
N LYS A 99 4.00 2.06 10.86
CA LYS A 99 3.53 1.97 9.47
C LYS A 99 2.03 2.20 9.39
N VAL A 100 1.63 3.28 8.73
CA VAL A 100 0.24 3.61 8.48
C VAL A 100 -0.03 3.61 6.99
N ASN A 101 -1.13 3.00 6.56
CA ASN A 101 -1.58 3.02 5.18
C ASN A 101 -2.88 3.79 5.05
N LEU A 102 -2.97 4.70 4.09
CA LEU A 102 -4.17 5.40 3.70
C LEU A 102 -4.55 5.01 2.27
N ILE A 103 -5.70 4.40 2.10
CA ILE A 103 -6.27 4.07 0.80
C ILE A 103 -7.08 5.27 0.32
N THR A 104 -6.61 5.91 -0.76
CA THR A 104 -7.22 7.13 -1.30
C THR A 104 -8.10 6.88 -2.52
N GLY A 105 -8.07 5.68 -3.07
CA GLY A 105 -8.83 5.31 -4.25
C GLY A 105 -8.93 3.79 -4.39
N GLU A 106 -8.44 3.25 -5.49
CA GLU A 106 -8.48 1.80 -5.73
C GLU A 106 -7.39 1.06 -4.95
N ALA A 107 -7.71 -0.14 -4.48
CA ALA A 107 -6.80 -1.02 -3.76
C ALA A 107 -7.14 -2.48 -4.09
N TYR A 108 -6.59 -2.99 -5.20
CA TYR A 108 -6.95 -4.30 -5.70
C TYR A 108 -5.81 -5.31 -5.64
N GLY A 109 -6.17 -6.52 -5.24
CA GLY A 109 -5.36 -7.73 -5.33
C GLY A 109 -4.01 -7.64 -4.64
N THR A 110 -3.02 -8.36 -5.17
CA THR A 110 -1.68 -8.43 -4.60
C THR A 110 -0.89 -7.11 -4.71
N ALA A 111 -1.25 -6.23 -5.64
CA ALA A 111 -0.66 -4.90 -5.74
C ALA A 111 -0.98 -4.04 -4.51
N TYR A 112 -2.24 -4.09 -4.04
CA TYR A 112 -2.61 -3.47 -2.77
C TYR A 112 -1.88 -4.12 -1.60
N VAL A 113 -1.81 -5.46 -1.56
CA VAL A 113 -1.12 -6.16 -0.47
C VAL A 113 0.30 -5.66 -0.30
N ALA A 114 1.04 -5.50 -1.40
CA ALA A 114 2.43 -5.04 -1.39
C ALA A 114 2.60 -3.56 -0.97
N MET A 115 1.54 -2.75 -1.04
CA MET A 115 1.54 -1.34 -0.64
C MET A 115 1.15 -1.16 0.83
N ASN A 116 1.87 -1.84 1.73
CA ASN A 116 1.68 -1.71 3.18
C ASN A 116 0.26 -2.03 3.65
N SER A 117 -0.28 -3.18 3.24
CA SER A 117 -1.58 -3.63 3.71
C SER A 117 -1.53 -4.18 5.15
N LYS A 118 -2.70 -4.36 5.75
CA LYS A 118 -2.83 -5.03 7.05
C LYS A 118 -2.20 -6.43 7.04
N SER A 119 -2.29 -7.12 5.90
CA SER A 119 -1.79 -8.50 5.73
C SER A 119 -0.26 -8.61 5.82
N ILE A 120 0.49 -7.54 5.57
CA ILE A 120 1.96 -7.50 5.67
C ILE A 120 2.45 -6.66 6.84
N GLY A 121 1.58 -6.35 7.80
CA GLY A 121 1.95 -5.74 9.08
C GLY A 121 1.84 -4.23 9.15
N ALA A 122 0.95 -3.58 8.39
CA ALA A 122 0.57 -2.21 8.67
C ALA A 122 -0.08 -2.11 10.07
N ASP A 123 0.33 -1.14 10.85
CA ASP A 123 -0.22 -0.90 12.18
C ASP A 123 -1.65 -0.40 12.10
N PHE A 124 -1.89 0.61 11.24
CA PHE A 124 -3.21 1.10 10.90
C PHE A 124 -3.41 1.19 9.39
N VAL A 125 -4.62 0.85 8.96
CA VAL A 125 -5.08 1.02 7.58
C VAL A 125 -6.34 1.86 7.59
N TYR A 126 -6.26 3.05 7.03
CA TYR A 126 -7.36 3.97 6.84
C TYR A 126 -7.79 3.98 5.37
N ALA A 127 -9.03 4.33 5.12
CA ALA A 127 -9.53 4.46 3.76
C ALA A 127 -10.50 5.62 3.65
N TRP A 128 -10.52 6.28 2.50
CA TRP A 128 -11.56 7.25 2.18
C TRP A 128 -12.88 6.56 1.87
N PRO A 129 -14.04 7.26 2.04
CA PRO A 129 -15.37 6.65 1.85
C PRO A 129 -15.59 6.10 0.44
N ASP A 130 -15.02 6.76 -0.58
CA ASP A 130 -15.14 6.38 -1.99
C ASP A 130 -14.10 5.37 -2.44
N ALA A 131 -13.22 4.91 -1.53
CA ALA A 131 -12.20 3.93 -1.84
C ALA A 131 -12.82 2.56 -2.19
N LYS A 132 -12.18 1.89 -3.13
CA LYS A 132 -12.57 0.53 -3.55
C LYS A 132 -11.48 -0.45 -3.15
N VAL A 133 -11.87 -1.45 -2.35
CA VAL A 133 -10.93 -2.44 -1.82
C VAL A 133 -11.43 -3.84 -2.12
N GLY A 134 -10.69 -4.60 -2.91
CA GLY A 134 -11.13 -5.92 -3.32
C GLY A 134 -10.05 -6.75 -3.99
N MET A 135 -10.46 -7.91 -4.50
CA MET A 135 -9.53 -8.81 -5.22
C MET A 135 -9.18 -8.28 -6.61
N MET A 136 -10.15 -7.72 -7.30
CA MET A 136 -10.01 -7.16 -8.65
C MET A 136 -11.18 -6.22 -8.95
N ASP A 137 -11.03 -5.48 -10.02
CA ASP A 137 -12.08 -4.61 -10.57
C ASP A 137 -13.34 -5.42 -10.91
N ALA A 138 -14.51 -4.79 -10.70
CA ALA A 138 -15.81 -5.46 -10.86
C ALA A 138 -16.08 -5.92 -12.30
N ASP A 139 -15.74 -5.08 -13.29
CA ASP A 139 -15.96 -5.42 -14.70
C ASP A 139 -15.12 -6.61 -15.14
N LEU A 140 -13.90 -6.71 -14.59
CA LEU A 140 -13.02 -7.85 -14.85
C LEU A 140 -13.53 -9.12 -14.15
N ALA A 141 -13.95 -8.99 -12.90
CA ALA A 141 -14.47 -10.11 -12.12
C ALA A 141 -15.69 -10.77 -12.78
N VAL A 142 -16.66 -9.96 -13.20
CA VAL A 142 -17.90 -10.52 -13.82
C VAL A 142 -17.64 -11.14 -15.19
N LYS A 143 -16.72 -10.61 -15.98
CA LYS A 143 -16.30 -11.24 -17.25
C LYS A 143 -15.70 -12.63 -17.06
N ILE A 144 -15.01 -12.84 -15.93
CA ILE A 144 -14.45 -14.16 -15.60
C ILE A 144 -15.53 -15.09 -15.05
N MET A 145 -16.41 -14.57 -14.18
CA MET A 145 -17.44 -15.37 -13.50
C MET A 145 -18.63 -15.72 -14.42
N TYR A 146 -18.97 -14.85 -15.34
CA TYR A 146 -20.14 -14.93 -16.21
C TYR A 146 -19.75 -14.78 -17.69
N ALA A 147 -18.83 -15.63 -18.17
CA ALA A 147 -18.26 -15.52 -19.52
C ALA A 147 -19.31 -15.57 -20.65
N ASP A 148 -20.43 -16.24 -20.43
CA ASP A 148 -21.50 -16.43 -21.44
C ASP A 148 -22.66 -15.42 -21.31
N ALA A 149 -22.59 -14.46 -20.37
CA ALA A 149 -23.64 -13.49 -20.13
C ALA A 149 -23.65 -12.36 -21.18
N SER A 150 -24.82 -11.77 -21.40
CA SER A 150 -24.99 -10.60 -22.27
C SER A 150 -24.33 -9.35 -21.66
N ALA A 151 -24.06 -8.32 -22.48
CA ALA A 151 -23.43 -7.09 -22.03
C ALA A 151 -24.24 -6.37 -20.93
N ASP A 152 -25.57 -6.39 -21.03
CA ASP A 152 -26.48 -5.75 -20.07
C ASP A 152 -26.46 -6.51 -18.74
N GLU A 153 -26.50 -7.84 -18.77
CA GLU A 153 -26.39 -8.68 -17.58
C GLU A 153 -25.02 -8.52 -16.90
N LEU A 154 -23.93 -8.42 -17.66
CA LEU A 154 -22.60 -8.15 -17.12
C LEU A 154 -22.55 -6.81 -16.38
N ALA A 155 -23.17 -5.77 -16.93
CA ALA A 155 -23.20 -4.44 -16.28
C ALA A 155 -23.99 -4.44 -14.96
N GLU A 156 -25.10 -5.21 -14.90
CA GLU A 156 -25.88 -5.36 -13.67
C GLU A 156 -25.11 -6.17 -12.61
N LYS A 157 -24.50 -7.29 -13.02
CA LYS A 157 -23.66 -8.12 -12.15
C LYS A 157 -22.42 -7.39 -11.65
N ALA A 158 -21.81 -6.49 -12.45
CA ALA A 158 -20.69 -5.68 -12.02
C ALA A 158 -21.07 -4.73 -10.87
N LYS A 159 -22.25 -4.11 -10.94
CA LYS A 159 -22.75 -3.26 -9.85
C LYS A 159 -23.02 -4.08 -8.58
N GLU A 160 -23.61 -5.26 -8.72
CA GLU A 160 -23.85 -6.17 -7.61
C GLU A 160 -22.53 -6.62 -6.97
N TYR A 161 -21.54 -6.99 -7.78
CA TYR A 161 -20.21 -7.39 -7.31
C TYR A 161 -19.48 -6.24 -6.60
N ASP A 162 -19.50 -5.03 -7.17
CA ASP A 162 -18.87 -3.84 -6.57
C ASP A 162 -19.46 -3.52 -5.19
N ALA A 163 -20.79 -3.58 -5.08
CA ALA A 163 -21.48 -3.37 -3.80
C ALA A 163 -21.12 -4.43 -2.73
N LEU A 164 -21.01 -5.70 -3.13
CA LEU A 164 -20.76 -6.81 -2.21
C LEU A 164 -19.28 -7.02 -1.88
N GLN A 165 -18.38 -6.80 -2.83
CA GLN A 165 -16.96 -7.18 -2.72
C GLN A 165 -15.99 -6.01 -2.87
N GLY A 166 -16.33 -4.95 -3.60
CA GLY A 166 -15.47 -3.81 -3.88
C GLY A 166 -15.60 -2.66 -2.90
N SER A 167 -16.64 -2.64 -2.10
CA SER A 167 -16.95 -1.54 -1.18
C SER A 167 -15.94 -1.48 0.00
N VAL A 168 -15.48 -0.27 0.33
CA VAL A 168 -14.64 -0.02 1.52
C VAL A 168 -15.33 -0.48 2.81
N MET A 169 -16.65 -0.37 2.90
CA MET A 169 -17.44 -0.84 4.03
C MET A 169 -17.32 -2.34 4.23
N THR A 170 -17.33 -3.10 3.13
CA THR A 170 -17.14 -4.55 3.16
C THR A 170 -15.72 -4.91 3.61
N ALA A 171 -14.72 -4.17 3.14
CA ALA A 171 -13.33 -4.35 3.57
C ALA A 171 -13.15 -4.04 5.07
N ALA A 172 -13.79 -3.00 5.57
CA ALA A 172 -13.78 -2.65 7.00
C ALA A 172 -14.45 -3.73 7.86
N ARG A 173 -15.61 -4.25 7.44
CA ARG A 173 -16.29 -5.37 8.13
C ARG A 173 -15.45 -6.65 8.20
N ARG A 174 -14.56 -6.85 7.23
CA ARG A 174 -13.64 -8.00 7.19
C ARG A 174 -12.32 -7.77 7.91
N GLY A 175 -12.09 -6.56 8.45
CA GLY A 175 -10.88 -6.22 9.19
C GLY A 175 -9.67 -5.82 8.32
N TYR A 176 -9.86 -5.56 7.03
CA TYR A 176 -8.78 -5.06 6.15
C TYR A 176 -8.55 -3.56 6.28
N VAL A 177 -9.56 -2.82 6.72
CA VAL A 177 -9.54 -1.39 6.99
C VAL A 177 -9.97 -1.15 8.42
N ASP A 178 -9.16 -0.43 9.20
CA ASP A 178 -9.43 -0.15 10.60
C ASP A 178 -10.45 0.99 10.76
N LEU A 179 -10.36 2.01 9.90
CA LEU A 179 -11.23 3.17 9.96
C LEU A 179 -11.48 3.77 8.58
N ILE A 180 -12.72 4.17 8.33
CA ILE A 180 -13.10 4.97 7.16
C ILE A 180 -13.07 6.44 7.59
N VAL A 181 -12.25 7.24 6.92
CA VAL A 181 -11.94 8.62 7.30
C VAL A 181 -12.33 9.58 6.17
N ASP A 182 -13.03 10.65 6.52
CA ASP A 182 -13.33 11.71 5.57
C ASP A 182 -12.02 12.38 5.09
N PRO A 183 -11.88 12.70 3.78
CA PRO A 183 -10.72 13.43 3.27
C PRO A 183 -10.37 14.70 4.04
N ALA A 184 -11.38 15.46 4.52
CA ALA A 184 -11.18 16.68 5.29
C ALA A 184 -10.52 16.43 6.66
N ASP A 185 -10.80 15.31 7.30
CA ASP A 185 -10.28 14.95 8.61
C ASP A 185 -9.01 14.07 8.55
N THR A 186 -8.59 13.67 7.38
CA THR A 186 -7.47 12.72 7.19
C THR A 186 -6.23 13.11 7.97
N ARG A 187 -5.84 14.40 7.93
CA ARG A 187 -4.63 14.87 8.62
C ARG A 187 -4.70 14.65 10.12
N LYS A 188 -5.86 14.88 10.74
CA LYS A 188 -6.09 14.69 12.17
C LYS A 188 -5.89 13.23 12.55
N TYR A 189 -6.55 12.31 11.84
CA TYR A 189 -6.42 10.88 12.12
C TYR A 189 -5.02 10.33 11.89
N LEU A 190 -4.28 10.85 10.90
CA LEU A 190 -2.88 10.47 10.68
C LEU A 190 -1.97 10.96 11.81
N VAL A 191 -2.19 12.19 12.33
CA VAL A 191 -1.46 12.70 13.49
C VAL A 191 -1.72 11.82 14.70
N ASP A 192 -2.99 11.57 15.02
CA ASP A 192 -3.40 10.73 16.16
C ASP A 192 -2.79 9.31 16.05
N ALA A 193 -2.78 8.73 14.84
CA ALA A 193 -2.18 7.42 14.60
C ALA A 193 -0.68 7.38 14.92
N PHE A 194 0.08 8.35 14.41
CA PHE A 194 1.52 8.38 14.63
C PHE A 194 1.88 8.77 16.07
N GLU A 195 1.08 9.58 16.74
CA GLU A 195 1.24 9.86 18.17
C GLU A 195 0.97 8.60 19.03
N LEU A 196 -0.05 7.82 18.68
CA LEU A 196 -0.33 6.54 19.35
C LEU A 196 0.79 5.52 19.14
N LEU A 197 1.39 5.51 17.96
CA LEU A 197 2.47 4.58 17.61
C LEU A 197 3.86 5.07 18.02
N TYR A 198 3.99 6.25 18.63
CA TYR A 198 5.28 6.84 18.98
C TYR A 198 6.14 5.93 19.86
N THR A 199 5.51 5.16 20.74
CA THR A 199 6.18 4.22 21.64
C THR A 199 6.27 2.79 21.08
N LYS A 200 5.93 2.58 19.79
CA LYS A 200 6.01 1.26 19.18
C LYS A 200 7.45 0.74 19.29
N CYS A 201 7.57 -0.45 19.88
CA CYS A 201 8.81 -1.19 19.96
C CYS A 201 8.58 -2.57 19.32
N ALA A 202 9.21 -2.81 18.18
CA ALA A 202 9.17 -4.10 17.50
C ALA A 202 10.60 -4.63 17.36
N TYR A 203 10.78 -5.91 17.66
CA TYR A 203 12.09 -6.57 17.54
C TYR A 203 12.09 -7.48 16.31
N THR A 204 13.10 -7.33 15.48
CA THR A 204 13.39 -8.35 14.45
C THR A 204 13.95 -9.59 15.12
N PRO A 205 13.45 -10.77 14.81
CA PRO A 205 14.02 -12.01 15.33
C PRO A 205 15.50 -12.10 14.93
N VAL A 206 16.37 -12.35 15.90
CA VAL A 206 17.81 -12.57 15.64
C VAL A 206 17.95 -13.89 14.88
N SER A 207 18.87 -13.97 13.93
CA SER A 207 19.12 -15.22 13.23
C SER A 207 19.60 -16.29 14.21
N TYR A 208 19.16 -17.55 13.98
CA TYR A 208 19.51 -18.69 14.84
C TYR A 208 21.03 -18.90 15.01
N THR A 209 21.82 -18.51 14.02
CA THR A 209 23.29 -18.53 14.10
C THR A 209 23.84 -17.56 15.13
N HIS A 210 23.17 -16.44 15.41
CA HIS A 210 23.56 -15.50 16.46
C HIS A 210 23.30 -16.03 17.87
N LEU A 211 22.16 -16.70 18.05
CA LEU A 211 21.81 -17.33 19.34
C LEU A 211 22.80 -18.43 19.72
N ARG A 212 23.27 -19.24 18.76
CA ARG A 212 24.31 -20.25 19.01
C ARG A 212 25.66 -19.68 19.43
N ALA A 213 26.05 -18.52 18.94
CA ALA A 213 27.30 -17.88 19.32
C ALA A 213 27.31 -17.43 20.79
N HIS A 214 26.14 -17.02 21.31
CA HIS A 214 26.01 -16.63 22.71
C HIS A 214 25.87 -17.81 23.67
N GLU A 215 25.28 -18.91 23.24
CA GLU A 215 25.14 -20.13 24.08
C GLU A 215 26.49 -20.83 24.32
N THR A 216 27.47 -20.67 23.44
CA THR A 216 28.78 -21.27 23.58
C THR A 216 29.75 -20.51 24.50
N GLU A 217 29.41 -19.27 24.87
CA GLU A 217 30.22 -18.47 25.80
C GLU A 217 29.82 -18.67 27.28
N LEU A 218 28.76 -19.39 27.57
CA LEU A 218 28.21 -19.61 28.91
C LEU A 218 28.55 -21.00 29.49
N HIS A 219 29.40 -21.77 28.84
CA HIS A 219 29.95 -23.04 29.26
C HIS A 219 31.48 -23.04 29.19
#